data_6b53023034585496b053f0d5e667d98f
#
_entry.id   6b53023034585496b053f0d5e667d98f
#
_cell.length_a   1.000
_cell.length_b   1.000
_cell.length_c   1.000
_cell.angle_alpha   90.00
_cell.angle_beta   90.00
_cell.angle_gamma   90.00
#
_symmetry.space_group_name_H-M   'P 1'
#
loop_
_entity.id
_entity.type
_entity.pdbx_description
1 polymer ?
#
loop_
_entity_poly.entity_id
_entity_poly.type
_entity_poly.pdbx_seq_one_letter_code
_entity_poly.pdbx_strand_id
1 'polypeptide(L)'
;GIDDGQELENGTNPLSSDSDNDGLSDSDEINTHQTDPNNSDSDSDGLSDGDEINTHQTDPNNSDSDEDGISDAVEVQSGGNPNSDDSDSDGLSDSEEVALGSNPNNADTDGDGANDGDEVNTFGTDPLDEDTDSDGLYDGDEIYVYLTDPLLADTDDDGLSDAEEINVQRTDPLNADSDSDGLSDSEEVDDS
;
A
#
# COMPACT_ATOMS: atom_id res chain seq x y z
N GLY A 1 -4.61 26.25 32.85
CA GLY A 1 -5.65 26.98 32.12
C GLY A 1 -5.23 28.44 31.90
N ILE A 2 -5.87 29.09 31.01
CA ILE A 2 -5.80 30.54 30.76
C ILE A 2 -6.79 31.26 31.67
N ASP A 3 -6.62 32.57 31.92
CA ASP A 3 -7.55 33.36 32.73
C ASP A 3 -8.67 33.97 31.90
N ASP A 4 -9.79 34.34 32.55
CA ASP A 4 -10.99 34.88 31.89
C ASP A 4 -10.68 36.10 30.95
N GLY A 5 -9.60 36.86 31.25
CA GLY A 5 -9.16 37.99 30.43
C GLY A 5 -8.50 37.54 29.13
N GLN A 6 -7.68 36.50 29.21
CA GLN A 6 -7.06 35.87 28.05
C GLN A 6 -8.11 35.14 27.20
N GLU A 7 -9.06 34.44 27.84
CA GLU A 7 -10.19 33.80 27.13
C GLU A 7 -11.01 34.78 26.30
N LEU A 8 -11.32 35.91 26.87
CA LEU A 8 -12.03 36.98 26.14
C LEU A 8 -11.20 37.55 24.98
N GLU A 9 -9.89 37.64 25.11
CA GLU A 9 -8.99 38.09 24.04
C GLU A 9 -8.90 37.07 22.90
N ASN A 10 -8.91 35.77 23.24
CA ASN A 10 -8.84 34.68 22.25
C ASN A 10 -10.22 34.30 21.69
N GLY A 11 -11.31 34.83 22.26
CA GLY A 11 -12.66 34.51 21.81
C GLY A 11 -13.20 33.19 22.35
N THR A 12 -12.51 32.58 23.31
CA THR A 12 -12.93 31.33 23.97
C THR A 12 -13.99 31.59 25.05
N ASN A 13 -14.58 30.52 25.57
CA ASN A 13 -15.68 30.58 26.53
C ASN A 13 -15.20 30.50 27.99
N PRO A 14 -15.21 31.61 28.79
CA PRO A 14 -14.76 31.61 30.18
C PRO A 14 -15.52 30.67 31.15
N LEU A 15 -16.51 29.96 30.65
CA LEU A 15 -17.28 28.96 31.42
C LEU A 15 -17.02 27.51 30.99
N SER A 16 -16.17 27.33 30.00
CA SER A 16 -15.74 26.03 29.51
C SER A 16 -14.22 26.02 29.37
N SER A 17 -13.55 24.96 29.76
CA SER A 17 -12.11 24.79 29.56
C SER A 17 -11.75 24.18 28.20
N ASP A 18 -12.73 23.89 27.39
CA ASP A 18 -12.70 23.33 26.06
C ASP A 18 -13.88 23.99 25.32
N SER A 19 -13.59 24.94 24.46
CA SER A 19 -14.60 25.84 23.89
C SER A 19 -15.35 25.25 22.71
N ASP A 20 -14.71 24.44 21.88
CA ASP A 20 -15.26 23.79 20.69
C ASP A 20 -15.63 22.32 20.90
N ASN A 21 -15.24 21.74 22.05
CA ASN A 21 -15.55 20.39 22.52
C ASN A 21 -14.90 19.27 21.67
N ASP A 22 -13.67 19.46 21.27
CA ASP A 22 -12.89 18.47 20.55
C ASP A 22 -12.11 17.51 21.46
N GLY A 23 -11.99 17.84 22.76
CA GLY A 23 -11.30 17.03 23.79
C GLY A 23 -9.92 17.57 24.18
N LEU A 24 -9.45 18.67 23.57
CA LEU A 24 -8.34 19.47 24.06
C LEU A 24 -8.83 20.61 24.94
N SER A 25 -7.97 21.16 25.77
CA SER A 25 -8.34 22.39 26.50
C SER A 25 -7.86 23.61 25.73
N ASP A 26 -8.62 24.72 25.78
CA ASP A 26 -8.22 26.01 25.20
C ASP A 26 -6.77 26.39 25.56
N SER A 27 -6.33 26.01 26.75
CA SER A 27 -4.96 26.24 27.22
C SER A 27 -3.92 25.36 26.54
N ASP A 28 -4.22 24.10 26.27
CA ASP A 28 -3.30 23.16 25.59
C ASP A 28 -3.22 23.50 24.11
N GLU A 29 -4.33 23.86 23.51
CA GLU A 29 -4.39 24.31 22.12
C GLU A 29 -3.51 25.54 21.88
N ILE A 30 -3.73 26.60 22.65
CA ILE A 30 -2.99 27.88 22.51
C ILE A 30 -1.51 27.73 22.82
N ASN A 31 -1.15 26.99 23.90
CA ASN A 31 0.22 26.99 24.41
C ASN A 31 1.07 25.81 23.96
N THR A 32 0.44 24.68 23.55
CA THR A 32 1.16 23.43 23.25
C THR A 32 1.00 23.04 21.79
N HIS A 33 -0.22 22.98 21.29
CA HIS A 33 -0.50 22.43 19.96
C HIS A 33 -0.59 23.50 18.88
N GLN A 34 -0.85 24.77 19.27
CA GLN A 34 -0.99 25.92 18.38
C GLN A 34 -2.19 25.76 17.40
N THR A 35 -3.22 25.08 17.87
CA THR A 35 -4.51 24.94 17.19
C THR A 35 -5.46 26.09 17.55
N ASP A 36 -6.60 26.19 16.87
CA ASP A 36 -7.63 27.23 17.12
C ASP A 36 -8.68 26.73 18.12
N PRO A 37 -8.69 27.23 19.38
CA PRO A 37 -9.60 26.76 20.43
C PRO A 37 -11.09 27.06 20.19
N ASN A 38 -11.45 27.52 19.02
CA ASN A 38 -12.82 27.74 18.58
C ASN A 38 -13.16 26.90 17.33
N ASN A 39 -12.23 26.05 16.87
CA ASN A 39 -12.39 25.23 15.69
C ASN A 39 -11.86 23.82 15.95
N SER A 40 -12.73 22.89 16.17
CA SER A 40 -12.42 21.49 16.53
C SER A 40 -11.67 20.67 15.47
N ASP A 41 -11.28 21.27 14.34
CA ASP A 41 -10.58 20.65 13.22
C ASP A 41 -9.81 21.76 12.51
N SER A 42 -8.57 22.02 12.99
CA SER A 42 -7.80 23.22 12.65
C SER A 42 -7.31 23.24 11.20
N ASP A 43 -6.94 22.08 10.65
CA ASP A 43 -6.45 21.95 9.26
C ASP A 43 -7.55 21.54 8.27
N SER A 44 -8.73 21.17 8.77
CA SER A 44 -9.94 20.87 7.99
C SER A 44 -9.83 19.58 7.15
N ASP A 45 -9.14 18.57 7.67
CA ASP A 45 -9.03 17.26 6.99
C ASP A 45 -10.21 16.32 7.31
N GLY A 46 -10.89 16.54 8.45
CA GLY A 46 -12.04 15.76 8.90
C GLY A 46 -11.82 14.96 10.18
N LEU A 47 -10.60 14.94 10.74
CA LEU A 47 -10.34 14.55 12.12
C LEU A 47 -10.49 15.77 13.05
N SER A 48 -10.72 15.55 14.33
CA SER A 48 -10.66 16.64 15.29
C SER A 48 -9.25 16.75 15.88
N ASP A 49 -8.81 17.97 16.23
CA ASP A 49 -7.49 18.20 16.82
C ASP A 49 -7.27 17.28 18.06
N GLY A 50 -8.34 17.05 18.82
CA GLY A 50 -8.31 16.14 19.98
C GLY A 50 -8.16 14.66 19.61
N ASP A 51 -8.80 14.19 18.55
CA ASP A 51 -8.65 12.82 18.05
C ASP A 51 -7.24 12.60 17.46
N GLU A 52 -6.73 13.56 16.75
CA GLU A 52 -5.38 13.54 16.19
C GLU A 52 -4.32 13.38 17.27
N ILE A 53 -4.30 14.27 18.26
CA ILE A 53 -3.33 14.25 19.35
C ILE A 53 -3.45 13.00 20.23
N ASN A 54 -4.69 12.61 20.60
CA ASN A 54 -4.91 11.59 21.64
C ASN A 54 -5.01 10.16 21.09
N THR A 55 -5.40 10.01 19.82
CA THR A 55 -5.73 8.71 19.22
C THR A 55 -4.79 8.35 18.08
N HIS A 56 -4.61 9.24 17.12
CA HIS A 56 -3.90 8.97 15.87
C HIS A 56 -2.43 9.39 15.90
N GLN A 57 -2.07 10.35 16.78
CA GLN A 57 -0.72 10.92 16.90
C GLN A 57 -0.27 11.64 15.60
N THR A 58 -1.21 12.23 14.90
CA THR A 58 -1.00 13.08 13.75
C THR A 58 -0.81 14.55 14.14
N ASP A 59 -0.46 15.41 13.19
CA ASP A 59 -0.27 16.84 13.41
C ASP A 59 -1.57 17.63 13.11
N PRO A 60 -2.29 18.17 14.11
CA PRO A 60 -3.57 18.84 13.93
C PRO A 60 -3.50 20.17 13.14
N ASN A 61 -2.32 20.51 12.64
CA ASN A 61 -2.12 21.66 11.77
C ASN A 61 -1.72 21.25 10.35
N ASN A 62 -1.66 19.92 10.06
CA ASN A 62 -1.25 19.40 8.77
C ASN A 62 -2.13 18.23 8.35
N SER A 63 -3.03 18.44 7.44
CA SER A 63 -4.03 17.49 6.94
C SER A 63 -3.47 16.21 6.28
N ASP A 64 -2.15 16.06 6.22
CA ASP A 64 -1.40 14.97 5.61
C ASP A 64 -0.07 14.87 6.36
N SER A 65 -0.04 14.08 7.44
CA SER A 65 1.05 14.10 8.44
C SER A 65 2.35 13.48 7.93
N ASP A 66 2.29 12.50 7.05
CA ASP A 66 3.45 11.82 6.47
C ASP A 66 3.82 12.33 5.06
N GLU A 67 3.00 13.24 4.51
CA GLU A 67 3.20 13.92 3.23
C GLU A 67 3.15 12.97 1.99
N ASP A 68 2.40 11.88 2.07
CA ASP A 68 2.27 10.92 0.96
C ASP A 68 1.25 11.36 -0.11
N GLY A 69 0.38 12.31 0.22
CA GLY A 69 -0.66 12.88 -0.66
C GLY A 69 -2.07 12.38 -0.35
N ILE A 70 -2.24 11.54 0.66
CA ILE A 70 -3.53 11.16 1.24
C ILE A 70 -3.70 11.91 2.56
N SER A 71 -4.90 12.30 2.93
CA SER A 71 -5.11 13.00 4.20
C SER A 71 -5.29 12.01 5.35
N ASP A 72 -4.84 12.41 6.56
CA ASP A 72 -4.91 11.60 7.78
C ASP A 72 -6.32 11.01 8.00
N ALA A 73 -7.37 11.81 7.79
CA ALA A 73 -8.76 11.34 7.92
C ALA A 73 -9.14 10.26 6.89
N VAL A 74 -8.62 10.34 5.67
CA VAL A 74 -8.89 9.34 4.63
C VAL A 74 -8.19 8.04 4.96
N GLU A 75 -6.97 8.08 5.45
CA GLU A 75 -6.21 6.91 5.86
C GLU A 75 -6.85 6.23 7.07
N VAL A 76 -7.16 6.97 8.12
CA VAL A 76 -7.90 6.46 9.30
C VAL A 76 -9.21 5.78 8.87
N GLN A 77 -9.94 6.34 7.93
CA GLN A 77 -11.19 5.77 7.42
C GLN A 77 -10.96 4.48 6.61
N SER A 78 -9.88 4.39 5.85
CA SER A 78 -9.51 3.21 5.06
C SER A 78 -8.82 2.14 5.90
N GLY A 79 -8.34 2.48 7.08
CA GLY A 79 -7.59 1.60 7.98
C GLY A 79 -6.07 1.66 7.78
N GLY A 80 -5.59 2.64 7.01
CA GLY A 80 -4.18 2.95 6.82
C GLY A 80 -3.51 3.55 8.05
N ASN A 81 -2.26 3.91 7.92
CA ASN A 81 -1.45 4.49 8.97
C ASN A 81 -1.05 5.93 8.62
N PRO A 82 -1.74 6.97 9.13
CA PRO A 82 -1.52 8.36 8.78
C PRO A 82 -0.15 8.94 9.24
N ASN A 83 0.76 8.09 9.64
CA ASN A 83 2.13 8.46 10.03
C ASN A 83 3.18 7.68 9.24
N SER A 84 2.80 6.98 8.17
CA SER A 84 3.72 6.21 7.34
C SER A 84 3.26 6.24 5.89
N ASP A 85 4.02 6.82 5.05
CA ASP A 85 3.83 6.91 3.59
C ASP A 85 3.77 5.56 2.85
N ASP A 86 4.00 4.46 3.55
CA ASP A 86 3.94 3.06 3.10
C ASP A 86 3.43 2.23 4.29
N SER A 87 2.10 2.00 4.33
CA SER A 87 1.41 1.42 5.49
C SER A 87 1.73 -0.05 5.72
N ASP A 88 1.93 -0.85 4.68
CA ASP A 88 2.20 -2.29 4.77
C ASP A 88 3.67 -2.67 4.52
N SER A 89 4.48 -1.67 4.13
CA SER A 89 5.93 -1.77 3.98
C SER A 89 6.38 -2.70 2.84
N ASP A 90 5.71 -2.63 1.72
CA ASP A 90 6.04 -3.41 0.52
C ASP A 90 6.96 -2.66 -0.46
N GLY A 91 7.09 -1.34 -0.29
CA GLY A 91 7.94 -0.45 -1.09
C GLY A 91 7.21 0.38 -2.14
N LEU A 92 5.88 0.39 -2.15
CA LEU A 92 5.03 1.41 -2.74
C LEU A 92 4.52 2.35 -1.64
N SER A 93 4.26 3.60 -1.95
CA SER A 93 3.54 4.47 -1.03
C SER A 93 2.03 4.23 -1.15
N ASP A 94 1.28 4.51 -0.08
CA ASP A 94 -0.18 4.37 -0.05
C ASP A 94 -0.83 5.12 -1.22
N SER A 95 -0.31 6.30 -1.59
CA SER A 95 -0.78 7.08 -2.73
C SER A 95 -0.46 6.45 -4.10
N GLU A 96 0.68 5.77 -4.25
CA GLU A 96 1.02 5.01 -5.45
C GLU A 96 0.08 3.81 -5.61
N GLU A 97 -0.19 3.10 -4.54
CA GLU A 97 -1.13 1.97 -4.52
C GLU A 97 -2.56 2.39 -4.85
N VAL A 98 -3.05 3.47 -4.24
CA VAL A 98 -4.36 4.06 -4.60
C VAL A 98 -4.42 4.42 -6.08
N ALA A 99 -3.35 4.93 -6.67
CA ALA A 99 -3.29 5.25 -8.09
C ALA A 99 -3.28 4.01 -9.00
N LEU A 100 -2.67 2.91 -8.55
CA LEU A 100 -2.66 1.61 -9.22
C LEU A 100 -3.98 0.85 -9.02
N GLY A 101 -4.63 1.04 -7.88
CA GLY A 101 -5.83 0.35 -7.46
C GLY A 101 -5.54 -0.85 -6.57
N SER A 102 -4.31 -1.02 -6.12
CA SER A 102 -3.92 -1.98 -5.10
C SER A 102 -4.34 -1.52 -3.69
N ASN A 103 -4.04 -2.31 -2.68
CA ASN A 103 -4.56 -2.09 -1.32
C ASN A 103 -3.44 -1.64 -0.38
N PRO A 104 -3.38 -0.36 0.05
CA PRO A 104 -2.35 0.20 0.93
C PRO A 104 -2.12 -0.49 2.28
N ASN A 105 -2.89 -1.49 2.61
CA ASN A 105 -2.81 -2.25 3.86
C ASN A 105 -2.55 -3.73 3.62
N ASN A 106 -2.15 -4.12 2.40
CA ASN A 106 -1.92 -5.52 2.05
C ASN A 106 -0.82 -5.63 0.99
N ALA A 107 0.39 -5.85 1.41
CA ALA A 107 1.61 -5.94 0.61
C ALA A 107 1.60 -6.93 -0.58
N ASP A 108 0.54 -7.69 -0.77
CA ASP A 108 0.31 -8.67 -1.83
C ASP A 108 -1.19 -8.65 -2.12
N THR A 109 -1.60 -7.75 -3.02
CA THR A 109 -3.03 -7.42 -3.22
C THR A 109 -3.82 -8.56 -3.86
N ASP A 110 -3.29 -9.25 -4.85
CA ASP A 110 -3.96 -10.36 -5.54
C ASP A 110 -3.71 -11.73 -4.90
N GLY A 111 -2.68 -11.85 -4.05
CA GLY A 111 -2.42 -13.03 -3.21
C GLY A 111 -1.63 -14.13 -3.92
N ASP A 112 -0.84 -13.79 -4.93
CA ASP A 112 -0.05 -14.72 -5.73
C ASP A 112 1.30 -15.10 -5.09
N GLY A 113 1.76 -14.29 -4.10
CA GLY A 113 3.00 -14.48 -3.35
C GLY A 113 4.14 -13.54 -3.75
N ALA A 114 3.98 -12.69 -4.76
CA ALA A 114 4.79 -11.50 -4.97
C ALA A 114 4.21 -10.32 -4.18
N ASN A 115 5.03 -9.34 -3.82
CA ASN A 115 4.53 -8.10 -3.21
C ASN A 115 4.29 -7.07 -4.29
N ASP A 116 3.25 -6.24 -4.15
CA ASP A 116 2.87 -5.19 -5.11
C ASP A 116 4.07 -4.30 -5.48
N GLY A 117 4.89 -3.93 -4.46
CA GLY A 117 6.10 -3.14 -4.66
C GLY A 117 7.21 -3.84 -5.46
N ASP A 118 7.41 -5.14 -5.26
CA ASP A 118 8.34 -5.93 -6.06
C ASP A 118 7.83 -6.10 -7.50
N GLU A 119 6.55 -6.32 -7.68
CA GLU A 119 5.90 -6.45 -8.98
C GLU A 119 6.08 -5.21 -9.82
N VAL A 120 5.69 -4.06 -9.30
CA VAL A 120 5.76 -2.77 -10.02
C VAL A 120 7.19 -2.32 -10.26
N ASN A 121 8.07 -2.40 -9.24
CA ASN A 121 9.40 -1.79 -9.30
C ASN A 121 10.49 -2.71 -9.86
N THR A 122 10.30 -4.03 -9.81
CA THR A 122 11.36 -5.01 -10.13
C THR A 122 10.99 -5.91 -11.29
N PHE A 123 9.80 -6.49 -11.28
CA PHE A 123 9.42 -7.53 -12.24
C PHE A 123 8.59 -6.99 -13.40
N GLY A 124 7.79 -5.96 -13.18
CA GLY A 124 6.93 -5.33 -14.19
C GLY A 124 5.62 -6.08 -14.40
N THR A 125 5.22 -6.91 -13.44
CA THR A 125 3.94 -7.60 -13.38
C THR A 125 2.83 -6.68 -12.89
N ASP A 126 1.57 -7.13 -12.93
CA ASP A 126 0.39 -6.35 -12.54
C ASP A 126 -0.05 -6.77 -11.12
N PRO A 127 0.05 -5.92 -10.08
CA PRO A 127 -0.29 -6.28 -8.70
C PRO A 127 -1.77 -6.57 -8.46
N LEU A 128 -2.57 -6.65 -9.51
CA LEU A 128 -3.99 -6.99 -9.47
C LEU A 128 -4.33 -8.25 -10.26
N ASP A 129 -3.34 -8.90 -10.88
CA ASP A 129 -3.51 -10.09 -11.73
C ASP A 129 -2.50 -11.16 -11.37
N GLU A 130 -2.93 -12.18 -10.66
CA GLU A 130 -2.12 -13.29 -10.13
C GLU A 130 -1.31 -14.08 -11.18
N ASP A 131 -1.49 -13.83 -12.49
CA ASP A 131 -0.90 -14.56 -13.62
C ASP A 131 -0.83 -13.61 -14.83
N THR A 132 0.16 -12.71 -14.82
CA THR A 132 0.28 -11.57 -15.75
C THR A 132 0.35 -12.00 -17.22
N ASP A 133 1.02 -13.11 -17.56
CA ASP A 133 1.14 -13.60 -18.94
C ASP A 133 0.08 -14.65 -19.32
N SER A 134 -0.72 -15.08 -18.35
CA SER A 134 -1.84 -16.01 -18.51
C SER A 134 -1.45 -17.42 -18.99
N ASP A 135 -0.31 -17.94 -18.55
CA ASP A 135 0.15 -19.28 -18.87
C ASP A 135 -0.39 -20.36 -17.91
N GLY A 136 -0.83 -19.96 -16.71
CA GLY A 136 -1.39 -20.80 -15.65
C GLY A 136 -0.44 -21.05 -14.48
N LEU A 137 0.70 -20.38 -14.41
CA LEU A 137 1.51 -20.18 -13.20
C LEU A 137 1.17 -18.83 -12.60
N TYR A 138 1.42 -18.66 -11.33
CA TYR A 138 1.31 -17.38 -10.65
C TYR A 138 2.64 -16.65 -10.69
N ASP A 139 2.62 -15.32 -10.85
CA ASP A 139 3.82 -14.51 -10.96
C ASP A 139 4.78 -14.75 -9.78
N GLY A 140 4.25 -14.82 -8.54
CA GLY A 140 5.04 -15.14 -7.36
C GLY A 140 5.68 -16.52 -7.38
N ASP A 141 5.01 -17.54 -7.90
CA ASP A 141 5.61 -18.88 -8.09
C ASP A 141 6.69 -18.85 -9.16
N GLU A 142 6.50 -18.12 -10.25
CA GLU A 142 7.51 -17.97 -11.30
C GLU A 142 8.75 -17.26 -10.79
N ILE A 143 8.58 -16.14 -10.10
CA ILE A 143 9.68 -15.32 -9.56
C ILE A 143 10.49 -16.08 -8.51
N TYR A 144 9.84 -16.76 -7.56
CA TYR A 144 10.52 -17.29 -6.37
C TYR A 144 10.73 -18.79 -6.36
N VAL A 145 10.00 -19.55 -7.17
CA VAL A 145 10.04 -21.02 -7.15
C VAL A 145 10.64 -21.58 -8.44
N TYR A 146 10.08 -21.21 -9.59
CA TYR A 146 10.46 -21.76 -10.89
C TYR A 146 11.59 -20.98 -11.55
N LEU A 147 11.70 -19.68 -11.25
CA LEU A 147 12.67 -18.73 -11.82
C LEU A 147 12.46 -18.50 -13.33
N THR A 148 11.23 -18.68 -13.78
CA THR A 148 10.77 -18.34 -15.11
C THR A 148 10.51 -16.84 -15.22
N ASP A 149 10.23 -16.33 -16.41
CA ASP A 149 9.93 -14.91 -16.65
C ASP A 149 8.42 -14.69 -16.60
N PRO A 150 7.85 -14.03 -15.57
CA PRO A 150 6.41 -13.89 -15.36
C PRO A 150 5.71 -13.01 -16.43
N LEU A 151 6.44 -12.56 -17.42
CA LEU A 151 5.91 -11.81 -18.55
C LEU A 151 5.94 -12.62 -19.87
N LEU A 152 6.39 -13.88 -19.82
CA LEU A 152 6.59 -14.72 -20.99
C LEU A 152 6.04 -16.13 -20.74
N ALA A 153 4.87 -16.43 -21.20
CA ALA A 153 4.22 -17.73 -21.07
C ALA A 153 5.03 -18.96 -21.55
N ASP A 154 6.21 -18.76 -22.13
CA ASP A 154 7.17 -19.74 -22.64
C ASP A 154 8.55 -19.08 -22.52
N THR A 155 9.22 -19.33 -21.39
CA THR A 155 10.45 -18.62 -21.03
C THR A 155 11.64 -18.99 -21.94
N ASP A 156 11.74 -20.24 -22.42
CA ASP A 156 12.87 -20.70 -23.25
C ASP A 156 12.55 -20.77 -24.75
N ASP A 157 11.30 -20.39 -25.14
CA ASP A 157 10.82 -20.27 -26.53
C ASP A 157 10.88 -21.61 -27.31
N ASP A 158 10.58 -22.72 -26.62
CA ASP A 158 10.56 -24.05 -27.23
C ASP A 158 9.20 -24.45 -27.83
N GLY A 159 8.12 -23.75 -27.41
CA GLY A 159 6.75 -23.92 -27.89
C GLY A 159 5.83 -24.63 -26.89
N LEU A 160 6.31 -25.04 -25.72
CA LEU A 160 5.47 -25.37 -24.56
C LEU A 160 5.37 -24.14 -23.64
N SER A 161 4.30 -24.00 -22.89
CA SER A 161 4.28 -22.97 -21.85
C SER A 161 4.97 -23.50 -20.59
N ASP A 162 5.50 -22.58 -19.77
CA ASP A 162 6.16 -22.92 -18.51
C ASP A 162 5.23 -23.79 -17.62
N ALA A 163 3.92 -23.45 -17.57
CA ALA A 163 2.93 -24.25 -16.88
C ALA A 163 2.73 -25.66 -17.49
N GLU A 164 2.78 -25.80 -18.80
CA GLU A 164 2.67 -27.11 -19.47
C GLU A 164 3.89 -27.97 -19.14
N GLU A 165 5.07 -27.40 -19.14
CA GLU A 165 6.30 -28.09 -18.81
C GLU A 165 6.31 -28.57 -17.36
N ILE A 166 6.04 -27.67 -16.41
CA ILE A 166 6.04 -27.99 -14.97
C ILE A 166 4.95 -28.99 -14.60
N ASN A 167 3.71 -28.74 -15.05
CA ASN A 167 2.56 -29.50 -14.56
C ASN A 167 2.27 -30.77 -15.34
N VAL A 168 2.60 -30.82 -16.63
CA VAL A 168 2.22 -31.91 -17.53
C VAL A 168 3.41 -32.71 -18.02
N GLN A 169 4.37 -32.06 -18.66
CA GLN A 169 5.49 -32.74 -19.33
C GLN A 169 6.62 -33.11 -18.36
N ARG A 170 6.86 -32.28 -17.35
CA ARG A 170 7.96 -32.38 -16.35
C ARG A 170 9.32 -32.18 -16.99
N THR A 171 9.36 -31.31 -17.94
CA THR A 171 10.56 -30.75 -18.57
C THR A 171 11.05 -29.52 -17.80
N ASP A 172 12.14 -28.92 -18.21
CA ASP A 172 12.78 -27.77 -17.56
C ASP A 172 12.40 -26.49 -18.30
N PRO A 173 11.50 -25.61 -17.78
CA PRO A 173 11.01 -24.44 -18.49
C PRO A 173 12.07 -23.34 -18.75
N LEU A 174 13.32 -23.63 -18.40
CA LEU A 174 14.46 -22.75 -18.68
C LEU A 174 15.42 -23.33 -19.71
N ASN A 175 15.07 -24.49 -20.33
CA ASN A 175 15.96 -25.20 -21.23
C ASN A 175 15.21 -26.00 -22.31
N ALA A 176 15.06 -25.43 -23.46
CA ALA A 176 14.32 -25.92 -24.63
C ALA A 176 14.63 -27.36 -25.11
N ASP A 177 15.59 -28.05 -24.53
CA ASP A 177 15.99 -29.46 -24.79
C ASP A 177 16.49 -30.03 -23.44
N SER A 178 15.53 -30.46 -22.59
CA SER A 178 15.79 -30.86 -21.22
C SER A 178 16.75 -32.04 -21.09
N ASP A 179 16.73 -33.00 -22.02
CA ASP A 179 17.58 -34.18 -21.99
C ASP A 179 18.82 -34.08 -22.87
N SER A 180 18.94 -32.99 -23.65
CA SER A 180 20.08 -32.66 -24.52
C SER A 180 20.33 -33.66 -25.63
N ASP A 181 19.27 -34.23 -26.24
CA ASP A 181 19.37 -35.21 -27.32
C ASP A 181 19.30 -34.53 -28.72
N GLY A 182 18.90 -33.27 -28.78
CA GLY A 182 18.90 -32.42 -29.97
C GLY A 182 17.52 -32.19 -30.59
N LEU A 183 16.46 -32.64 -29.94
CA LEU A 183 15.08 -32.26 -30.19
C LEU A 183 14.65 -31.28 -29.08
N SER A 184 13.71 -30.39 -29.34
CA SER A 184 13.12 -29.58 -28.27
C SER A 184 12.06 -30.39 -27.52
N ASP A 185 11.77 -29.98 -26.30
CA ASP A 185 10.79 -30.66 -25.46
C ASP A 185 9.41 -30.72 -26.14
N SER A 186 9.02 -29.64 -26.85
CA SER A 186 7.79 -29.61 -27.65
C SER A 186 7.82 -30.57 -28.85
N GLU A 187 8.96 -30.74 -29.53
CA GLU A 187 9.08 -31.73 -30.63
C GLU A 187 8.94 -33.18 -30.14
N GLU A 188 9.40 -33.47 -28.92
CA GLU A 188 9.29 -34.82 -28.32
C GLU A 188 7.85 -35.16 -27.91
N VAL A 189 7.09 -34.16 -27.43
CA VAL A 189 5.69 -34.32 -27.04
C VAL A 189 4.78 -34.62 -28.23
N ASP A 190 5.00 -33.96 -29.36
CA ASP A 190 4.21 -34.15 -30.59
C ASP A 190 4.40 -35.52 -31.23
N ASP A 191 5.49 -36.22 -30.96
CA ASP A 191 5.79 -37.55 -31.52
C ASP A 191 5.28 -38.74 -30.66
N SER A 192 4.64 -38.47 -29.50
CA SER A 192 4.12 -39.48 -28.55
C SER A 192 2.60 -39.60 -28.59
#